data_1cfd3c1b177fe0c7b526490a494fce6b
#
_entry.id   1cfd3c1b177fe0c7b526490a494fce6b
#
_cell.length_a   1.000
_cell.length_b   1.000
_cell.length_c   1.000
_cell.angle_alpha   90.00
_cell.angle_beta   90.00
_cell.angle_gamma   90.00
#
_symmetry.space_group_name_H-M   'P 1'
#
loop_
_entity.id
_entity.type
_entity.pdbx_description
1 polymer ?
#
loop_
_entity_poly.entity_id
_entity_poly.type
_entity_poly.pdbx_seq_one_letter_code
_entity_poly.pdbx_strand_id
1 'polypeptide(L)'
;MRILKFKFLLIFFIFNFSSSKAIDFALVSSNNFKDLIVKTALDLDSKKKGLMGLKKLKNYNGILFIYDSPKKVNIWMHNTFISLDVIFVDKNQIISSIQKGVPMSKKILSSDRLSIAVLELPSGCAKKLNIKKGDILNWSLKKSSKVQNNRYFHCLN
;
A
#
# COMPACT_ATOMS: atom_id res chain seq x y z
N MET A 1 50.76 24.51 46.51
CA MET A 1 49.54 23.69 46.32
C MET A 1 48.96 24.01 44.95
N ARG A 2 49.24 23.16 43.94
CA ARG A 2 48.85 23.41 42.54
C ARG A 2 47.50 22.69 42.31
N ILE A 3 46.45 23.48 42.03
CA ILE A 3 45.11 22.95 41.70
C ILE A 3 45.11 22.62 40.22
N LEU A 4 45.06 21.32 39.93
CA LEU A 4 44.93 20.76 38.55
C LEU A 4 43.50 20.93 38.08
N LYS A 5 43.24 21.86 37.16
CA LYS A 5 41.93 22.06 36.55
C LYS A 5 41.72 20.97 35.49
N PHE A 6 40.93 19.95 35.81
CA PHE A 6 40.44 18.95 34.87
C PHE A 6 39.42 19.61 33.95
N LYS A 7 39.77 19.82 32.66
CA LYS A 7 38.82 20.21 31.63
C LYS A 7 38.08 18.96 31.17
N PHE A 8 36.81 18.84 31.59
CA PHE A 8 35.89 17.79 31.09
C PHE A 8 35.48 18.18 29.66
N LEU A 9 36.05 17.51 28.66
CA LEU A 9 35.67 17.67 27.25
C LEU A 9 34.40 16.87 27.02
N LEU A 10 33.24 17.54 27.01
CA LEU A 10 31.94 16.92 26.68
C LEU A 10 31.90 16.70 25.16
N ILE A 11 32.19 15.47 24.72
CA ILE A 11 32.01 15.07 23.32
C ILE A 11 30.52 14.86 23.07
N PHE A 12 29.87 15.83 22.45
CA PHE A 12 28.51 15.71 21.97
C PHE A 12 28.51 14.77 20.74
N PHE A 13 28.12 13.51 20.96
CA PHE A 13 27.86 12.56 19.87
C PHE A 13 26.56 12.98 19.18
N ILE A 14 26.68 13.73 18.09
CA ILE A 14 25.52 14.07 17.24
C ILE A 14 25.13 12.79 16.50
N PHE A 15 24.15 12.08 17.03
CA PHE A 15 23.51 10.98 16.33
C PHE A 15 22.72 11.57 15.15
N ASN A 16 23.33 11.57 13.95
CA ASN A 16 22.61 11.88 12.73
C ASN A 16 21.58 10.77 12.48
N PHE A 17 20.35 10.99 12.95
CA PHE A 17 19.20 10.18 12.58
C PHE A 17 18.91 10.46 11.10
N SER A 18 19.49 9.65 10.23
CA SER A 18 19.13 9.65 8.81
C SER A 18 17.68 9.17 8.72
N SER A 19 16.73 10.11 8.62
CA SER A 19 15.33 9.82 8.36
C SER A 19 15.23 9.18 6.97
N SER A 20 15.21 7.85 6.94
CA SER A 20 14.86 7.12 5.73
C SER A 20 13.46 7.53 5.33
N LYS A 21 13.33 8.33 4.27
CA LYS A 21 12.01 8.72 3.72
C LYS A 21 11.26 7.45 3.37
N ALA A 22 10.14 7.24 4.07
CA ALA A 22 9.28 6.09 3.89
C ALA A 22 8.82 5.94 2.43
N ILE A 23 8.72 4.69 1.96
CA ILE A 23 8.12 4.35 0.67
C ILE A 23 6.61 4.32 0.90
N ASP A 24 5.90 5.38 0.49
CA ASP A 24 4.48 5.55 0.81
C ASP A 24 3.56 5.20 -0.35
N PHE A 25 4.12 5.07 -1.59
CA PHE A 25 3.33 4.90 -2.81
C PHE A 25 3.93 3.85 -3.73
N ALA A 26 3.07 3.31 -4.59
CA ALA A 26 3.45 2.51 -5.74
C ALA A 26 2.77 3.03 -7.01
N LEU A 27 3.47 2.92 -8.14
CA LEU A 27 2.87 2.96 -9.46
C LEU A 27 2.52 1.52 -9.84
N VAL A 28 1.25 1.28 -10.08
CA VAL A 28 0.72 -0.03 -10.46
C VAL A 28 0.32 0.02 -11.92
N SER A 29 0.62 -1.04 -12.66
CA SER A 29 0.28 -1.19 -14.07
C SER A 29 -0.08 -2.62 -14.42
N SER A 30 -0.79 -2.80 -15.52
CA SER A 30 -1.01 -4.09 -16.18
C SER A 30 -1.01 -3.89 -17.69
N ASN A 31 -1.30 -4.94 -18.45
CA ASN A 31 -1.43 -4.82 -19.91
C ASN A 31 -2.55 -3.84 -20.32
N ASN A 32 -3.54 -3.61 -19.47
CA ASN A 32 -4.75 -2.83 -19.76
C ASN A 32 -4.68 -1.38 -19.28
N PHE A 33 -3.77 -1.04 -18.35
CA PHE A 33 -3.62 0.32 -17.81
C PHE A 33 -2.18 0.59 -17.35
N LYS A 34 -1.83 1.86 -17.24
CA LYS A 34 -0.52 2.34 -16.75
C LYS A 34 -0.69 3.37 -15.66
N ASP A 35 0.33 3.47 -14.81
CA ASP A 35 0.54 4.58 -13.87
C ASP A 35 -0.60 4.85 -12.87
N LEU A 36 -1.23 3.80 -12.36
CA LEU A 36 -2.17 3.92 -11.27
C LEU A 36 -1.41 4.14 -9.95
N ILE A 37 -1.55 5.32 -9.36
CA ILE A 37 -0.90 5.65 -8.09
C ILE A 37 -1.74 5.11 -6.94
N VAL A 38 -1.12 4.31 -6.09
CA VAL A 38 -1.74 3.76 -4.88
C VAL A 38 -0.82 3.95 -3.68
N LYS A 39 -1.39 4.01 -2.47
CA LYS A 39 -0.59 3.89 -1.25
C LYS A 39 0.01 2.50 -1.10
N THR A 40 1.05 2.37 -0.30
CA THR A 40 1.61 1.06 0.07
C THR A 40 1.34 0.74 1.53
N ALA A 41 1.15 -0.55 1.81
CA ALA A 41 1.14 -1.12 3.15
C ALA A 41 2.22 -2.21 3.20
N LEU A 42 3.38 -1.87 3.77
CA LEU A 42 4.56 -2.73 3.78
C LEU A 42 4.78 -3.37 5.16
N ASP A 43 4.59 -2.61 6.22
CA ASP A 43 4.73 -3.04 7.61
C ASP A 43 3.40 -3.55 8.20
N LEU A 44 3.47 -4.11 9.41
CA LEU A 44 2.33 -4.72 10.08
C LEU A 44 1.23 -3.71 10.42
N ASP A 45 1.59 -2.50 10.83
CA ASP A 45 0.64 -1.48 11.27
C ASP A 45 -0.09 -0.86 10.09
N SER A 46 0.62 -0.55 9.00
CA SER A 46 0.01 -0.10 7.75
C SER A 46 -0.90 -1.16 7.14
N LYS A 47 -0.53 -2.45 7.21
CA LYS A 47 -1.37 -3.57 6.76
C LYS A 47 -2.63 -3.72 7.61
N LYS A 48 -2.53 -3.59 8.94
CA LYS A 48 -3.70 -3.62 9.84
C LYS A 48 -4.64 -2.45 9.59
N LYS A 49 -4.09 -1.26 9.36
CA LYS A 49 -4.88 -0.04 9.14
C LYS A 49 -5.57 -0.03 7.78
N GLY A 50 -4.87 -0.40 6.70
CA GLY A 50 -5.40 -0.36 5.34
C GLY A 50 -6.14 0.95 5.04
N LEU A 51 -7.36 0.87 4.54
CA LEU A 51 -8.25 2.01 4.24
C LEU A 51 -9.27 2.30 5.35
N MET A 52 -9.11 1.72 6.55
CA MET A 52 -10.04 1.98 7.67
C MET A 52 -10.13 3.46 8.02
N GLY A 53 -11.33 3.91 8.36
CA GLY A 53 -11.67 5.27 8.76
C GLY A 53 -11.83 6.25 7.60
N LEU A 54 -11.48 5.87 6.37
CA LEU A 54 -11.58 6.75 5.21
C LEU A 54 -13.00 6.68 4.59
N LYS A 55 -13.59 7.85 4.35
CA LYS A 55 -14.87 7.98 3.63
C LYS A 55 -14.67 8.15 2.12
N LYS A 56 -13.49 8.64 1.69
CA LYS A 56 -13.09 8.79 0.29
C LYS A 56 -11.56 8.80 0.18
N LEU A 57 -11.05 8.41 -0.97
CA LEU A 57 -9.64 8.54 -1.29
C LEU A 57 -9.34 9.95 -1.86
N LYS A 58 -8.16 10.49 -1.54
CA LYS A 58 -7.67 11.77 -2.06
C LYS A 58 -6.26 11.55 -2.58
N ASN A 59 -5.96 12.03 -3.79
CA ASN A 59 -4.62 12.02 -4.39
C ASN A 59 -3.99 10.63 -4.63
N TYR A 60 -4.76 9.54 -4.52
CA TYR A 60 -4.35 8.18 -4.86
C TYR A 60 -5.59 7.31 -5.11
N ASN A 61 -5.40 6.18 -5.81
CA ASN A 61 -6.53 5.36 -6.28
C ASN A 61 -6.85 4.16 -5.39
N GLY A 62 -6.02 3.84 -4.42
CA GLY A 62 -6.20 2.67 -3.57
C GLY A 62 -5.00 2.39 -2.70
N ILE A 63 -4.87 1.15 -2.23
CA ILE A 63 -3.75 0.70 -1.43
C ILE A 63 -3.25 -0.64 -1.93
N LEU A 64 -1.92 -0.82 -1.96
CA LEU A 64 -1.25 -2.06 -2.31
C LEU A 64 -0.56 -2.62 -1.06
N PHE A 65 -1.05 -3.75 -0.60
CA PHE A 65 -0.41 -4.56 0.44
C PHE A 65 0.64 -5.45 -0.20
N ILE A 66 1.87 -5.44 0.30
CA ILE A 66 2.94 -6.31 -0.19
C ILE A 66 3.43 -7.17 0.98
N TYR A 67 3.57 -8.46 0.74
CA TYR A 67 4.02 -9.44 1.72
C TYR A 67 5.42 -9.96 1.36
N ASP A 68 6.24 -10.21 2.37
CA ASP A 68 7.61 -10.66 2.20
C ASP A 68 7.70 -12.09 1.62
N SER A 69 6.65 -12.88 1.82
CA SER A 69 6.51 -14.23 1.27
C SER A 69 5.06 -14.55 0.90
N PRO A 70 4.83 -15.43 -0.08
CA PRO A 70 3.49 -15.84 -0.46
C PRO A 70 2.78 -16.54 0.71
N LYS A 71 1.55 -16.13 1.01
CA LYS A 71 0.74 -16.70 2.09
C LYS A 71 -0.75 -16.63 1.78
N LYS A 72 -1.56 -17.38 2.53
CA LYS A 72 -3.01 -17.13 2.58
C LYS A 72 -3.25 -15.75 3.20
N VAL A 73 -3.97 -14.91 2.46
CA VAL A 73 -4.29 -13.55 2.92
C VAL A 73 -5.78 -13.47 3.19
N ASN A 74 -6.11 -12.90 4.33
CA ASN A 74 -7.47 -12.58 4.75
C ASN A 74 -7.61 -11.07 4.84
N ILE A 75 -8.59 -10.52 4.16
CA ILE A 75 -8.97 -9.11 4.19
C ILE A 75 -10.34 -8.99 4.87
N TRP A 76 -10.48 -7.99 5.72
CA TRP A 76 -11.74 -7.65 6.35
C TRP A 76 -12.14 -6.20 6.04
N MET A 77 -13.42 -5.93 6.09
CA MET A 77 -13.96 -4.60 5.82
C MET A 77 -14.33 -3.85 7.11
N HIS A 78 -13.73 -4.25 8.24
CA HIS A 78 -13.97 -3.61 9.54
C HIS A 78 -13.57 -2.12 9.48
N ASN A 79 -14.44 -1.24 9.95
CA ASN A 79 -14.25 0.22 9.90
C ASN A 79 -13.87 0.80 8.52
N THR A 80 -14.14 0.06 7.43
CA THR A 80 -13.90 0.53 6.05
C THR A 80 -15.20 1.00 5.45
N PHE A 81 -15.31 2.32 5.20
CA PHE A 81 -16.56 2.95 4.72
C PHE A 81 -16.67 3.00 3.20
N ILE A 82 -15.60 2.66 2.48
CA ILE A 82 -15.53 2.66 1.02
C ILE A 82 -15.80 1.24 0.53
N SER A 83 -16.72 1.08 -0.45
CA SER A 83 -16.86 -0.18 -1.19
C SER A 83 -15.64 -0.41 -2.06
N LEU A 84 -15.08 -1.63 -2.04
CA LEU A 84 -13.78 -1.94 -2.66
C LEU A 84 -13.88 -3.09 -3.66
N ASP A 85 -13.04 -3.04 -4.69
CA ASP A 85 -12.58 -4.19 -5.47
C ASP A 85 -11.30 -4.68 -4.80
N VAL A 86 -11.30 -5.87 -4.21
CA VAL A 86 -10.15 -6.50 -3.52
C VAL A 86 -9.53 -7.52 -4.46
N ILE A 87 -8.33 -7.22 -4.94
CA ILE A 87 -7.61 -7.94 -6.00
C ILE A 87 -6.46 -8.69 -5.39
N PHE A 88 -6.52 -10.03 -5.37
CA PHE A 88 -5.47 -10.89 -4.84
C PHE A 88 -4.48 -11.27 -5.93
N VAL A 89 -3.19 -11.15 -5.63
CA VAL A 89 -2.08 -11.35 -6.59
C VAL A 89 -1.16 -12.43 -6.07
N ASP A 90 -0.92 -13.46 -6.87
CA ASP A 90 -0.07 -14.59 -6.51
C ASP A 90 1.44 -14.29 -6.65
N LYS A 91 2.30 -15.26 -6.31
CA LYS A 91 3.76 -15.13 -6.35
C LYS A 91 4.34 -14.81 -7.74
N ASN A 92 3.60 -15.07 -8.80
CA ASN A 92 4.01 -14.79 -10.19
C ASN A 92 3.45 -13.45 -10.68
N GLN A 93 2.93 -12.62 -9.76
CA GLN A 93 2.26 -11.36 -10.07
C GLN A 93 0.96 -11.52 -10.90
N ILE A 94 0.37 -12.71 -10.91
CA ILE A 94 -0.88 -12.99 -11.61
C ILE A 94 -2.05 -12.75 -10.66
N ILE A 95 -3.08 -12.04 -11.14
CA ILE A 95 -4.33 -11.82 -10.42
C ILE A 95 -5.05 -13.16 -10.26
N SER A 96 -5.11 -13.69 -9.05
CA SER A 96 -5.73 -14.97 -8.72
C SER A 96 -7.24 -14.86 -8.51
N SER A 97 -7.71 -13.77 -7.90
CA SER A 97 -9.14 -13.48 -7.72
C SER A 97 -9.39 -11.98 -7.50
N ILE A 98 -10.63 -11.57 -7.77
CA ILE A 98 -11.16 -10.24 -7.48
C ILE A 98 -12.44 -10.43 -6.69
N GLN A 99 -12.52 -9.85 -5.50
CA GLN A 99 -13.67 -9.98 -4.61
C GLN A 99 -14.22 -8.60 -4.24
N LYS A 100 -15.53 -8.52 -4.01
CA LYS A 100 -16.19 -7.28 -3.61
C LYS A 100 -16.11 -7.07 -2.10
N GLY A 101 -15.46 -6.01 -1.67
CA GLY A 101 -15.44 -5.53 -0.29
C GLY A 101 -16.66 -4.66 -0.01
N VAL A 102 -17.61 -5.19 0.76
CA VAL A 102 -18.80 -4.43 1.20
C VAL A 102 -18.43 -3.61 2.44
N PRO A 103 -18.75 -2.30 2.47
CA PRO A 103 -18.44 -1.44 3.62
C PRO A 103 -18.94 -2.04 4.94
N MET A 104 -18.11 -1.95 5.98
CA MET A 104 -18.40 -2.39 7.36
C MET A 104 -18.75 -3.88 7.49
N SER A 105 -18.59 -4.68 6.45
CA SER A 105 -18.90 -6.12 6.47
C SER A 105 -17.97 -6.87 7.43
N LYS A 106 -18.55 -7.81 8.18
CA LYS A 106 -17.81 -8.78 9.02
C LYS A 106 -17.31 -10.00 8.24
N LYS A 107 -17.72 -10.14 6.96
CA LYS A 107 -17.27 -11.24 6.10
C LYS A 107 -15.79 -11.11 5.80
N ILE A 108 -15.05 -12.19 6.00
CA ILE A 108 -13.64 -12.29 5.61
C ILE A 108 -13.55 -12.60 4.11
N LEU A 109 -12.74 -11.83 3.40
CA LEU A 109 -12.38 -12.07 2.01
C LEU A 109 -11.02 -12.77 2.00
N SER A 110 -11.00 -14.02 1.56
CA SER A 110 -9.78 -14.86 1.60
C SER A 110 -9.23 -15.06 0.19
N SER A 111 -7.91 -15.04 0.08
CA SER A 111 -7.25 -15.34 -1.21
C SER A 111 -7.49 -16.80 -1.63
N ASP A 112 -7.77 -17.04 -2.92
CA ASP A 112 -7.95 -18.39 -3.46
C ASP A 112 -6.63 -19.19 -3.42
N ARG A 113 -5.51 -18.49 -3.73
CA ARG A 113 -4.14 -19.03 -3.74
C ARG A 113 -3.25 -18.27 -2.76
N LEU A 114 -2.01 -18.75 -2.56
CA LEU A 114 -1.00 -17.98 -1.82
C LEU A 114 -0.73 -16.67 -2.57
N SER A 115 -0.89 -15.55 -1.87
CA SER A 115 -0.74 -14.20 -2.42
C SER A 115 0.53 -13.54 -1.91
N ILE A 116 1.22 -12.80 -2.80
CA ILE A 116 2.36 -11.93 -2.50
C ILE A 116 1.90 -10.48 -2.33
N ALA A 117 0.75 -10.13 -2.91
CA ALA A 117 0.18 -8.79 -2.77
C ALA A 117 -1.35 -8.81 -2.81
N VAL A 118 -1.96 -7.73 -2.29
CA VAL A 118 -3.38 -7.42 -2.47
C VAL A 118 -3.50 -5.96 -2.87
N LEU A 119 -4.22 -5.69 -3.96
CA LEU A 119 -4.56 -4.33 -4.39
C LEU A 119 -6.02 -4.07 -4.07
N GLU A 120 -6.29 -3.03 -3.27
CA GLU A 120 -7.64 -2.54 -3.00
C GLU A 120 -7.88 -1.25 -3.78
N LEU A 121 -8.94 -1.24 -4.59
CA LEU A 121 -9.41 -0.09 -5.34
C LEU A 121 -10.87 0.21 -4.97
N PRO A 122 -11.36 1.45 -5.12
CA PRO A 122 -12.80 1.72 -5.03
C PRO A 122 -13.58 0.82 -5.97
N SER A 123 -14.74 0.33 -5.50
CA SER A 123 -15.57 -0.61 -6.26
C SER A 123 -15.96 -0.05 -7.64
N GLY A 124 -15.80 -0.87 -8.68
CA GLY A 124 -15.99 -0.50 -10.08
C GLY A 124 -14.70 -0.12 -10.82
N CYS A 125 -13.61 0.18 -10.09
CA CYS A 125 -12.32 0.49 -10.70
C CYS A 125 -11.75 -0.70 -11.48
N ALA A 126 -11.86 -1.91 -10.95
CA ALA A 126 -11.40 -3.10 -11.67
C ALA A 126 -12.09 -3.25 -13.02
N LYS A 127 -13.42 -3.02 -13.08
CA LYS A 127 -14.20 -3.05 -14.33
C LYS A 127 -13.76 -1.94 -15.29
N LYS A 128 -13.64 -0.68 -14.80
CA LYS A 128 -13.27 0.48 -15.62
C LYS A 128 -11.86 0.35 -16.21
N LEU A 129 -10.93 -0.24 -15.46
CA LEU A 129 -9.56 -0.49 -15.89
C LEU A 129 -9.38 -1.82 -16.64
N ASN A 130 -10.48 -2.54 -16.89
CA ASN A 130 -10.49 -3.86 -17.52
C ASN A 130 -9.54 -4.87 -16.84
N ILE A 131 -9.44 -4.79 -15.51
CA ILE A 131 -8.65 -5.72 -14.69
C ILE A 131 -9.41 -7.04 -14.56
N LYS A 132 -8.75 -8.14 -14.86
CA LYS A 132 -9.34 -9.49 -14.85
C LYS A 132 -8.45 -10.48 -14.12
N LYS A 133 -9.06 -11.54 -13.62
CA LYS A 133 -8.33 -12.74 -13.18
C LYS A 133 -7.47 -13.27 -14.32
N GLY A 134 -6.21 -13.58 -14.03
CA GLY A 134 -5.21 -14.02 -15.01
C GLY A 134 -4.32 -12.88 -15.54
N ASP A 135 -4.69 -11.63 -15.37
CA ASP A 135 -3.83 -10.51 -15.75
C ASP A 135 -2.56 -10.46 -14.88
N ILE A 136 -1.47 -9.95 -15.46
CA ILE A 136 -0.25 -9.65 -14.72
C ILE A 136 -0.37 -8.24 -14.13
N LEU A 137 -0.11 -8.11 -12.83
CA LEU A 137 -0.07 -6.85 -12.11
C LEU A 137 1.38 -6.50 -11.75
N ASN A 138 1.90 -5.43 -12.34
CA ASN A 138 3.24 -4.93 -12.04
C ASN A 138 3.15 -3.74 -11.09
N TRP A 139 4.19 -3.54 -10.27
CA TRP A 139 4.31 -2.34 -9.43
C TRP A 139 5.74 -1.90 -9.25
N SER A 140 5.93 -0.59 -9.07
CA SER A 140 7.20 0.01 -8.69
C SER A 140 7.01 0.94 -7.50
N LEU A 141 7.82 0.76 -6.47
CA LEU A 141 7.75 1.56 -5.23
C LEU A 141 8.29 2.97 -5.48
N LYS A 142 7.63 3.98 -4.92
CA LYS A 142 7.98 5.40 -5.05
C LYS A 142 8.01 6.09 -3.70
N LYS A 143 8.97 7.00 -3.52
CA LYS A 143 9.00 7.90 -2.36
C LYS A 143 7.99 9.04 -2.55
N SER A 144 7.36 9.49 -1.46
CA SER A 144 6.33 10.54 -1.45
C SER A 144 6.74 11.80 -2.23
N SER A 145 8.01 12.22 -2.16
CA SER A 145 8.52 13.42 -2.84
C SER A 145 8.48 13.35 -4.38
N LYS A 146 8.35 12.15 -4.97
CA LYS A 146 8.30 11.95 -6.43
C LYS A 146 6.88 11.85 -6.99
N VAL A 147 5.87 11.81 -6.13
CA VAL A 147 4.47 11.59 -6.51
C VAL A 147 3.68 12.90 -6.63
N GLN A 148 4.19 14.01 -6.08
CA GLN A 148 3.46 15.29 -5.99
C GLN A 148 3.23 16.02 -7.33
N ASN A 149 3.94 15.67 -8.41
CA ASN A 149 3.91 16.43 -9.66
C ASN A 149 3.15 15.77 -10.84
N ASN A 150 2.53 14.61 -10.65
CA ASN A 150 1.80 13.95 -11.71
C ASN A 150 0.29 14.22 -11.62
N ARG A 151 -0.37 14.51 -12.75
CA ARG A 151 -1.83 14.48 -12.86
C ARG A 151 -2.31 13.08 -12.54
N TYR A 152 -2.93 12.94 -11.36
CA TYR A 152 -3.44 11.66 -10.90
C TYR A 152 -4.63 11.24 -11.75
N PHE A 153 -4.53 10.08 -12.37
CA PHE A 153 -5.68 9.42 -12.94
C PHE A 153 -6.52 8.86 -11.77
N HIS A 154 -7.75 9.33 -11.65
CA HIS A 154 -8.73 8.75 -10.74
C HIS A 154 -9.62 7.80 -11.51
N CYS A 155 -9.67 6.54 -11.08
CA CYS A 155 -10.49 5.55 -11.78
C CYS A 155 -12.00 5.78 -11.60
N LEU A 156 -12.39 6.54 -10.58
CA LEU A 156 -13.78 6.98 -10.34
C LEU A 156 -13.85 8.51 -10.38
N ASN A 157 -13.91 9.08 -11.55
CA ASN A 157 -14.42 10.44 -11.83
C ASN A 157 -15.55 10.31 -12.81
#